data_02e401866801e008f2f964e7257a85b6
#
_entry.id   02e401866801e008f2f964e7257a85b6
#
_cell.length_a   1.000
_cell.length_b   1.000
_cell.length_c   1.000
_cell.angle_alpha   90.00
_cell.angle_beta   90.00
_cell.angle_gamma   90.00
#
_symmetry.space_group_name_H-M   'P 1'
#
loop_
_entity.id
_entity.type
_entity.pdbx_description
1 polymer ?
#
loop_
_entity_poly.entity_id
_entity_poly.type
_entity_poly.pdbx_seq_one_letter_code
_entity_poly.pdbx_strand_id
1 'polypeptide(L)'
;QRQMCIRDRTHRDMGPRVCYLGNEVPKEELIWQDPIKKPKYKLKQSDIKTLKSKISKSKLTVSELVSTAWASASTFRGSDKRGGANGARITLEPQISWDVNDPTQINKVIKTLEKIKENFDNKKKSVSIADLIVLGGNVGVEMAAKKAGAKVDISFSSGRGDATQEQTDVHSFNLLEPQADGFRNYNKDETSTVSAEEKLIDLSLIHI
;
A
#
# COMPACT_ATOMS: atom_id res chain seq x y z
N GLN A 1 25.70 21.72 -17.35
CA GLN A 1 24.68 20.69 -17.66
C GLN A 1 24.67 19.56 -16.62
N ARG A 2 25.83 18.96 -16.26
CA ARG A 2 25.91 17.85 -15.31
C ARG A 2 25.47 18.22 -13.87
N GLN A 3 25.79 19.43 -13.41
CA GLN A 3 25.34 19.93 -12.11
C GLN A 3 23.84 20.25 -12.09
N MET A 4 23.26 20.72 -13.19
CA MET A 4 21.82 20.93 -13.32
C MET A 4 21.05 19.62 -13.23
N CYS A 5 21.51 18.57 -13.93
CA CYS A 5 20.86 17.26 -13.90
C CYS A 5 20.90 16.61 -12.50
N ILE A 6 22.00 16.76 -11.75
CA ILE A 6 22.12 16.24 -10.38
C ILE A 6 21.19 17.01 -9.45
N ARG A 7 21.14 18.34 -9.55
CA ARG A 7 20.27 19.19 -8.74
C ARG A 7 18.78 18.96 -9.02
N ASP A 8 18.39 18.86 -10.28
CA ASP A 8 17.00 18.61 -10.68
C ASP A 8 16.53 17.22 -10.26
N ARG A 9 17.37 16.20 -10.40
CA ARG A 9 17.03 14.83 -9.96
C ARG A 9 16.94 14.71 -8.46
N THR A 10 17.87 15.29 -7.70
CA THR A 10 17.84 15.25 -6.23
C THR A 10 16.63 15.97 -5.64
N HIS A 11 16.17 17.05 -6.26
CA HIS A 11 14.99 17.78 -5.78
C HIS A 11 13.67 17.26 -6.31
N ARG A 12 13.63 16.80 -7.56
CA ARG A 12 12.40 16.32 -8.19
C ARG A 12 12.02 14.91 -7.81
N ASP A 13 12.99 14.04 -7.57
CA ASP A 13 12.77 12.61 -7.40
C ASP A 13 12.85 12.16 -5.93
N MET A 14 12.89 13.08 -5.00
CA MET A 14 13.00 12.76 -3.57
C MET A 14 11.75 12.14 -2.96
N GLY A 15 10.61 12.13 -3.64
CA GLY A 15 9.38 11.60 -3.08
C GLY A 15 8.93 12.29 -1.77
N PRO A 16 8.21 11.61 -0.88
CA PRO A 16 7.72 12.21 0.36
C PRO A 16 8.85 12.66 1.28
N ARG A 17 8.83 13.92 1.70
CA ARG A 17 9.84 14.52 2.58
C ARG A 17 10.12 13.72 3.85
N VAL A 18 9.10 13.08 4.40
CA VAL A 18 9.20 12.28 5.63
C VAL A 18 10.17 11.10 5.52
N CYS A 19 10.51 10.67 4.31
CA CYS A 19 11.43 9.56 4.05
C CYS A 19 12.91 9.98 4.07
N TYR A 20 13.22 11.27 4.22
CA TYR A 20 14.57 11.81 4.16
C TYR A 20 14.93 12.57 5.43
N LEU A 21 16.20 12.47 5.83
CA LEU A 21 16.76 13.15 6.99
C LEU A 21 18.00 13.96 6.56
N GLY A 22 18.20 15.09 7.19
CA GLY A 22 19.37 15.94 6.96
C GLY A 22 19.02 17.41 6.78
N ASN A 23 20.04 18.27 6.85
CA ASN A 23 19.85 19.71 6.76
C ASN A 23 19.50 20.20 5.34
N GLU A 24 19.86 19.40 4.32
CA GLU A 24 19.62 19.70 2.91
C GLU A 24 18.19 19.35 2.45
N VAL A 25 17.43 18.63 3.29
CA VAL A 25 16.05 18.29 2.97
C VAL A 25 15.18 19.54 3.04
N PRO A 26 14.46 19.92 1.96
CA PRO A 26 13.61 21.10 1.94
C PRO A 26 12.59 21.08 3.09
N LYS A 27 12.38 22.23 3.74
CA LYS A 27 11.41 22.34 4.84
C LYS A 27 9.96 22.35 4.32
N GLU A 28 9.77 22.74 3.07
CA GLU A 28 8.48 22.84 2.41
C GLU A 28 8.10 21.50 1.77
N GLU A 29 6.85 21.13 1.88
CA GLU A 29 6.25 20.03 1.12
C GLU A 29 5.74 20.61 -0.20
N LEU A 30 6.32 20.17 -1.31
CA LEU A 30 5.94 20.63 -2.64
C LEU A 30 4.85 19.74 -3.22
N ILE A 31 3.97 20.32 -4.03
CA ILE A 31 2.79 19.62 -4.58
C ILE A 31 3.15 18.36 -5.37
N TRP A 32 4.26 18.39 -6.09
CA TRP A 32 4.77 17.25 -6.87
C TRP A 32 5.33 16.11 -6.01
N GLN A 33 5.51 16.32 -4.70
CA GLN A 33 5.88 15.27 -3.74
C GLN A 33 4.67 14.45 -3.26
N ASP A 34 3.47 14.78 -3.73
CA ASP A 34 2.20 14.17 -3.33
C ASP A 34 2.06 14.07 -1.79
N PRO A 35 2.09 15.21 -1.08
CA PRO A 35 2.06 15.21 0.37
C PRO A 35 0.75 14.63 0.89
N ILE A 36 0.83 13.46 1.52
CA ILE A 36 -0.33 12.81 2.11
C ILE A 36 -0.53 13.33 3.52
N LYS A 37 -1.74 13.83 3.78
CA LYS A 37 -2.10 14.37 5.09
C LYS A 37 -2.08 13.27 6.15
N LYS A 38 -1.24 13.44 7.15
CA LYS A 38 -1.18 12.49 8.28
C LYS A 38 -2.47 12.50 9.08
N PRO A 39 -2.95 11.34 9.55
CA PRO A 39 -4.11 11.28 10.42
C PRO A 39 -3.85 12.03 11.72
N LYS A 40 -4.85 12.77 12.21
CA LYS A 40 -4.74 13.53 13.46
C LYS A 40 -4.75 12.62 14.70
N TYR A 41 -5.37 11.45 14.60
CA TYR A 41 -5.49 10.49 15.68
C TYR A 41 -4.48 9.36 15.54
N LYS A 42 -3.71 9.12 16.59
CA LYS A 42 -2.80 7.97 16.68
C LYS A 42 -3.51 6.81 17.38
N LEU A 43 -3.65 5.68 16.71
CA LEU A 43 -4.30 4.50 17.25
C LEU A 43 -3.59 3.98 18.50
N LYS A 44 -4.37 3.70 19.54
CA LYS A 44 -3.89 3.04 20.77
C LYS A 44 -3.94 1.52 20.59
N GLN A 45 -3.21 0.78 21.41
CA GLN A 45 -3.22 -0.69 21.38
C GLN A 45 -4.62 -1.30 21.57
N SER A 46 -5.48 -0.66 22.38
CA SER A 46 -6.88 -1.07 22.54
C SER A 46 -7.69 -0.91 21.25
N ASP A 47 -7.42 0.16 20.49
CA ASP A 47 -8.10 0.41 19.22
C ASP A 47 -7.66 -0.61 18.16
N ILE A 48 -6.34 -0.90 18.10
CA ILE A 48 -5.78 -1.92 17.21
C ILE A 48 -6.41 -3.29 17.48
N LYS A 49 -6.49 -3.71 18.74
CA LYS A 49 -7.16 -4.98 19.12
C LYS A 49 -8.63 -5.02 18.70
N THR A 50 -9.34 -3.90 18.88
CA THR A 50 -10.75 -3.79 18.47
C THR A 50 -10.90 -3.90 16.96
N LEU A 51 -10.06 -3.21 16.21
CA LEU A 51 -10.06 -3.25 14.74
C LEU A 51 -9.67 -4.64 14.22
N LYS A 52 -8.61 -5.28 14.76
CA LYS A 52 -8.25 -6.66 14.42
C LYS A 52 -9.44 -7.62 14.66
N SER A 53 -10.15 -7.49 15.78
CA SER A 53 -11.34 -8.31 16.06
C SER A 53 -12.49 -8.06 15.06
N LYS A 54 -12.72 -6.81 14.66
CA LYS A 54 -13.75 -6.49 13.64
C LYS A 54 -13.38 -7.06 12.27
N ILE A 55 -12.11 -6.92 11.84
CA ILE A 55 -11.62 -7.46 10.58
C ILE A 55 -11.71 -8.99 10.56
N SER A 56 -11.29 -9.68 11.61
CA SER A 56 -11.36 -11.15 11.69
C SER A 56 -12.79 -11.69 11.65
N LYS A 57 -13.79 -10.89 12.04
CA LYS A 57 -15.21 -11.22 11.99
C LYS A 57 -15.92 -10.81 10.70
N SER A 58 -15.25 -10.13 9.79
CA SER A 58 -15.83 -9.54 8.59
C SER A 58 -16.16 -10.53 7.48
N LYS A 59 -15.87 -11.82 7.66
CA LYS A 59 -16.04 -12.91 6.67
C LYS A 59 -15.09 -12.78 5.45
N LEU A 60 -14.12 -11.87 5.48
CA LEU A 60 -13.08 -11.82 4.47
C LEU A 60 -12.12 -13.01 4.65
N THR A 61 -11.70 -13.60 3.55
CA THR A 61 -10.75 -14.72 3.55
C THR A 61 -9.32 -14.24 3.79
N VAL A 62 -8.46 -15.16 4.19
CA VAL A 62 -7.01 -14.87 4.32
C VAL A 62 -6.43 -14.37 3.01
N SER A 63 -6.79 -15.02 1.89
CA SER A 63 -6.32 -14.63 0.56
C SER A 63 -6.73 -13.19 0.22
N GLU A 64 -8.01 -12.84 0.39
CA GLU A 64 -8.52 -11.49 0.11
C GLU A 64 -7.80 -10.41 0.94
N LEU A 65 -7.56 -10.67 2.23
CA LEU A 65 -6.88 -9.72 3.10
C LEU A 65 -5.39 -9.56 2.74
N VAL A 66 -4.69 -10.67 2.51
CA VAL A 66 -3.25 -10.65 2.24
C VAL A 66 -2.97 -10.12 0.84
N SER A 67 -3.72 -10.54 -0.19
CA SER A 67 -3.52 -10.04 -1.55
C SER A 67 -3.81 -8.54 -1.67
N THR A 68 -4.83 -8.02 -0.97
CA THR A 68 -5.10 -6.57 -0.94
C THR A 68 -3.98 -5.79 -0.26
N ALA A 69 -3.47 -6.29 0.87
CA ALA A 69 -2.35 -5.64 1.56
C ALA A 69 -1.07 -5.68 0.73
N TRP A 70 -0.78 -6.81 0.07
CA TRP A 70 0.33 -6.95 -0.86
C TRP A 70 0.21 -5.98 -2.04
N ALA A 71 -0.94 -5.96 -2.72
CA ALA A 71 -1.22 -5.08 -3.84
C ALA A 71 -1.03 -3.59 -3.48
N SER A 72 -1.44 -3.20 -2.27
CA SER A 72 -1.22 -1.84 -1.75
C SER A 72 0.25 -1.53 -1.50
N ALA A 73 1.04 -2.51 -1.06
CA ALA A 73 2.45 -2.32 -0.70
C ALA A 73 3.40 -2.45 -1.89
N SER A 74 3.09 -3.29 -2.87
CA SER A 74 3.97 -3.67 -3.98
C SER A 74 4.36 -2.54 -4.92
N THR A 75 3.61 -1.44 -4.93
CA THR A 75 3.90 -0.25 -5.74
C THR A 75 4.99 0.65 -5.13
N PHE A 76 5.55 0.29 -3.98
CA PHE A 76 6.59 1.10 -3.35
C PHE A 76 7.88 1.09 -4.17
N ARG A 77 8.37 2.27 -4.50
CA ARG A 77 9.65 2.47 -5.18
C ARG A 77 10.73 2.90 -4.20
N GLY A 78 11.79 2.11 -4.12
CA GLY A 78 12.92 2.40 -3.22
C GLY A 78 13.74 3.62 -3.65
N SER A 79 13.76 3.96 -4.95
CA SER A 79 14.55 5.04 -5.53
C SER A 79 14.06 6.43 -5.10
N ASP A 80 12.74 6.67 -5.17
CA ASP A 80 12.12 7.96 -4.87
C ASP A 80 11.15 7.92 -3.68
N LYS A 81 11.01 6.76 -3.04
CA LYS A 81 10.15 6.52 -1.88
C LYS A 81 8.66 6.78 -2.13
N ARG A 82 8.23 6.74 -3.39
CA ARG A 82 6.83 6.87 -3.78
C ARG A 82 6.10 5.54 -3.78
N GLY A 83 4.78 5.62 -3.77
CA GLY A 83 3.91 4.45 -3.77
C GLY A 83 3.86 3.76 -2.40
N GLY A 84 3.52 2.48 -2.41
CA GLY A 84 3.36 1.66 -1.22
C GLY A 84 2.05 1.89 -0.48
N ALA A 85 1.97 1.34 0.72
CA ALA A 85 0.74 1.31 1.49
C ALA A 85 0.25 2.68 2.01
N ASN A 86 1.15 3.69 2.06
CA ASN A 86 0.75 5.05 2.46
C ASN A 86 -0.03 5.72 1.32
N GLY A 87 -1.19 6.28 1.63
CA GLY A 87 -2.07 6.91 0.66
C GLY A 87 -3.25 6.04 0.22
N ALA A 88 -3.24 4.74 0.49
CA ALA A 88 -4.27 3.79 0.06
C ALA A 88 -4.61 3.91 -1.45
N ARG A 89 -3.62 4.20 -2.31
CA ARG A 89 -3.84 4.47 -3.73
C ARG A 89 -4.42 3.28 -4.50
N ILE A 90 -4.41 2.10 -3.91
CA ILE A 90 -5.13 0.93 -4.42
C ILE A 90 -6.65 1.15 -4.50
N THR A 91 -7.18 2.15 -3.81
CA THR A 91 -8.59 2.55 -3.87
C THR A 91 -8.87 3.58 -4.96
N LEU A 92 -7.83 4.07 -5.64
CA LEU A 92 -7.87 5.16 -6.60
C LEU A 92 -7.40 4.67 -7.98
N GLU A 93 -7.81 5.41 -9.02
CA GLU A 93 -7.27 5.18 -10.36
C GLU A 93 -5.78 5.59 -10.45
N PRO A 94 -4.96 4.84 -11.18
CA PRO A 94 -5.31 3.68 -12.04
C PRO A 94 -5.28 2.33 -11.31
N GLN A 95 -4.77 2.26 -10.08
CA GLN A 95 -4.47 0.99 -9.40
C GLN A 95 -5.71 0.14 -9.12
N ILE A 96 -6.87 0.78 -8.86
CA ILE A 96 -8.12 0.05 -8.59
C ILE A 96 -8.60 -0.75 -9.81
N SER A 97 -8.24 -0.29 -11.03
CA SER A 97 -8.65 -0.89 -12.30
C SER A 97 -7.63 -1.86 -12.88
N TRP A 98 -6.44 -2.01 -12.28
CA TRP A 98 -5.44 -2.94 -12.78
C TRP A 98 -5.88 -4.40 -12.62
N ASP A 99 -5.79 -5.20 -13.68
CA ASP A 99 -6.18 -6.61 -13.68
C ASP A 99 -5.43 -7.43 -12.61
N VAL A 100 -4.14 -7.15 -12.42
CA VAL A 100 -3.32 -7.79 -11.38
C VAL A 100 -3.90 -7.64 -9.97
N ASN A 101 -4.71 -6.64 -9.73
CA ASN A 101 -5.31 -6.35 -8.43
C ASN A 101 -6.68 -7.04 -8.23
N ASP A 102 -7.24 -7.67 -9.26
CA ASP A 102 -8.62 -8.17 -9.24
C ASP A 102 -9.60 -7.10 -8.74
N PRO A 103 -10.08 -6.21 -9.63
CA PRO A 103 -10.96 -5.10 -9.25
C PRO A 103 -12.20 -5.54 -8.47
N THR A 104 -12.73 -6.73 -8.75
CA THR A 104 -13.91 -7.28 -8.06
C THR A 104 -13.59 -7.60 -6.60
N GLN A 105 -12.48 -8.30 -6.37
CA GLN A 105 -12.01 -8.64 -5.03
C GLN A 105 -11.63 -7.40 -4.23
N ILE A 106 -10.83 -6.50 -4.82
CA ILE A 106 -10.42 -5.24 -4.17
C ILE A 106 -11.65 -4.44 -3.72
N ASN A 107 -12.62 -4.22 -4.61
CA ASN A 107 -13.83 -3.46 -4.27
C ASN A 107 -14.63 -4.11 -3.12
N LYS A 108 -14.71 -5.44 -3.07
CA LYS A 108 -15.34 -6.15 -1.95
C LYS A 108 -14.61 -5.90 -0.63
N VAL A 109 -13.28 -6.00 -0.64
CA VAL A 109 -12.45 -5.80 0.57
C VAL A 109 -12.56 -4.36 1.04
N ILE A 110 -12.36 -3.39 0.14
CA ILE A 110 -12.39 -1.96 0.48
C ILE A 110 -13.75 -1.56 1.06
N LYS A 111 -14.87 -1.92 0.42
CA LYS A 111 -16.22 -1.66 0.96
C LYS A 111 -16.42 -2.24 2.36
N THR A 112 -15.80 -3.39 2.65
CA THR A 112 -15.89 -3.99 3.98
C THR A 112 -15.05 -3.23 4.99
N LEU A 113 -13.85 -2.79 4.62
CA LEU A 113 -12.98 -1.97 5.48
C LEU A 113 -13.56 -0.57 5.72
N GLU A 114 -14.20 0.04 4.71
CA GLU A 114 -14.92 1.31 4.85
C GLU A 114 -16.04 1.24 5.88
N LYS A 115 -16.85 0.17 5.86
CA LYS A 115 -17.87 -0.07 6.89
C LYS A 115 -17.26 -0.22 8.28
N ILE A 116 -16.09 -0.86 8.39
CA ILE A 116 -15.39 -0.97 9.68
C ILE A 116 -14.89 0.39 10.14
N LYS A 117 -14.38 1.22 9.20
CA LYS A 117 -13.96 2.59 9.45
C LYS A 117 -15.12 3.45 9.94
N GLU A 118 -16.24 3.48 9.23
CA GLU A 118 -17.45 4.22 9.59
C GLU A 118 -17.93 3.86 11.01
N ASN A 119 -17.91 2.58 11.37
CA ASN A 119 -18.30 2.10 12.70
C ASN A 119 -17.25 2.37 13.79
N PHE A 120 -16.05 2.77 13.44
CA PHE A 120 -14.98 3.09 14.38
C PHE A 120 -14.79 4.60 14.54
N ASP A 121 -14.89 5.34 13.46
CA ASP A 121 -14.67 6.77 13.44
C ASP A 121 -15.74 7.53 14.25
N ASN A 122 -15.30 8.52 14.99
CA ASN A 122 -16.15 9.42 15.76
C ASN A 122 -15.43 10.76 15.95
N LYS A 123 -16.02 11.71 16.70
CA LYS A 123 -15.43 13.04 16.94
C LYS A 123 -14.03 13.02 17.55
N LYS A 124 -13.63 11.92 18.21
CA LYS A 124 -12.35 11.81 18.94
C LYS A 124 -11.38 10.78 18.35
N LYS A 125 -11.87 9.85 17.54
CA LYS A 125 -11.08 8.75 16.98
C LYS A 125 -11.30 8.65 15.47
N SER A 126 -10.25 8.35 14.74
CA SER A 126 -10.32 8.08 13.31
C SER A 126 -9.22 7.10 12.90
N VAL A 127 -9.47 6.34 11.84
CA VAL A 127 -8.50 5.45 11.21
C VAL A 127 -8.50 5.68 9.71
N SER A 128 -7.34 5.62 9.07
CA SER A 128 -7.21 5.70 7.60
C SER A 128 -7.54 4.35 6.96
N ILE A 129 -7.98 4.37 5.71
CA ILE A 129 -8.13 3.14 4.91
C ILE A 129 -6.76 2.49 4.69
N ALA A 130 -5.70 3.29 4.49
CA ALA A 130 -4.34 2.80 4.38
C ALA A 130 -3.91 1.95 5.60
N ASP A 131 -4.19 2.42 6.81
CA ASP A 131 -3.90 1.67 8.04
C ASP A 131 -4.79 0.42 8.16
N LEU A 132 -6.05 0.47 7.75
CA LEU A 132 -6.94 -0.68 7.75
C LEU A 132 -6.53 -1.77 6.76
N ILE A 133 -6.04 -1.41 5.58
CA ILE A 133 -5.51 -2.37 4.61
C ILE A 133 -4.32 -3.12 5.18
N VAL A 134 -3.34 -2.41 5.74
CA VAL A 134 -2.16 -3.04 6.34
C VAL A 134 -2.54 -3.89 7.55
N LEU A 135 -3.44 -3.40 8.40
CA LEU A 135 -3.95 -4.17 9.55
C LEU A 135 -4.72 -5.40 9.10
N GLY A 136 -5.44 -5.32 7.97
CA GLY A 136 -6.11 -6.45 7.32
C GLY A 136 -5.12 -7.53 6.91
N GLY A 137 -4.00 -7.16 6.29
CA GLY A 137 -2.91 -8.08 5.96
C GLY A 137 -2.35 -8.78 7.19
N ASN A 138 -2.08 -8.04 8.28
CA ASN A 138 -1.63 -8.61 9.54
C ASN A 138 -2.63 -9.64 10.10
N VAL A 139 -3.93 -9.29 10.11
CA VAL A 139 -5.00 -10.21 10.54
C VAL A 139 -5.06 -11.45 9.65
N GLY A 140 -4.90 -11.31 8.33
CA GLY A 140 -4.85 -12.43 7.40
C GLY A 140 -3.73 -13.41 7.73
N VAL A 141 -2.52 -12.91 7.98
CA VAL A 141 -1.37 -13.75 8.37
C VAL A 141 -1.60 -14.40 9.75
N GLU A 142 -2.14 -13.67 10.73
CA GLU A 142 -2.47 -14.21 12.05
C GLU A 142 -3.53 -15.33 11.96
N MET A 143 -4.53 -15.16 11.08
CA MET A 143 -5.55 -16.19 10.81
C MET A 143 -4.95 -17.43 10.15
N ALA A 144 -4.04 -17.25 9.20
CA ALA A 144 -3.33 -18.35 8.55
C ALA A 144 -2.45 -19.12 9.54
N ALA A 145 -1.68 -18.42 10.35
CA ALA A 145 -0.84 -19.00 11.40
C ALA A 145 -1.69 -19.81 12.40
N LYS A 146 -2.82 -19.25 12.83
CA LYS A 146 -3.74 -19.97 13.73
C LYS A 146 -4.29 -21.25 13.11
N LYS A 147 -4.63 -21.25 11.81
CA LYS A 147 -5.06 -22.47 11.10
C LYS A 147 -3.96 -23.52 11.04
N ALA A 148 -2.69 -23.09 10.96
CA ALA A 148 -1.52 -23.97 11.00
C ALA A 148 -1.09 -24.40 12.41
N GLY A 149 -1.85 -24.04 13.45
CA GLY A 149 -1.57 -24.38 14.85
C GLY A 149 -0.54 -23.47 15.54
N ALA A 150 -0.09 -22.40 14.88
CA ALA A 150 0.83 -21.42 15.45
C ALA A 150 0.09 -20.19 16.00
N LYS A 151 0.59 -19.63 17.11
CA LYS A 151 0.09 -18.37 17.69
C LYS A 151 1.09 -17.27 17.36
N VAL A 152 0.71 -16.35 16.49
CA VAL A 152 1.52 -15.21 16.07
C VAL A 152 0.74 -13.92 16.37
N ASP A 153 1.42 -12.92 16.88
CA ASP A 153 0.91 -11.54 17.01
C ASP A 153 1.82 -10.61 16.22
N ILE A 154 1.31 -10.07 15.13
CA ILE A 154 2.09 -9.22 14.23
C ILE A 154 2.02 -7.79 14.71
N SER A 155 3.20 -7.18 14.90
CA SER A 155 3.30 -5.78 15.29
C SER A 155 2.72 -4.87 14.20
N PHE A 156 2.05 -3.79 14.63
CA PHE A 156 1.45 -2.82 13.74
C PHE A 156 1.82 -1.40 14.14
N SER A 157 2.28 -0.62 13.16
CA SER A 157 2.53 0.81 13.31
C SER A 157 1.50 1.60 12.52
N SER A 158 0.72 2.43 13.22
CA SER A 158 -0.26 3.33 12.61
C SER A 158 0.36 4.65 12.16
N GLY A 159 -0.36 5.40 11.32
CA GLY A 159 0.02 6.76 10.95
C GLY A 159 0.07 7.01 9.44
N ARG A 160 -0.41 6.04 8.64
CA ARG A 160 -0.61 6.23 7.20
C ARG A 160 -1.84 7.10 6.98
N GLY A 161 -1.76 7.99 5.98
CA GLY A 161 -2.89 8.78 5.52
C GLY A 161 -3.53 8.20 4.28
N ASP A 162 -4.68 8.74 3.91
CA ASP A 162 -5.36 8.43 2.66
C ASP A 162 -5.11 9.58 1.67
N ALA A 163 -4.71 9.26 0.44
CA ALA A 163 -4.52 10.20 -0.64
C ALA A 163 -5.86 10.50 -1.33
N THR A 164 -5.92 11.64 -2.01
CA THR A 164 -7.03 11.95 -2.92
C THR A 164 -6.65 11.59 -4.36
N GLN A 165 -7.65 11.56 -5.26
CA GLN A 165 -7.39 11.29 -6.68
C GLN A 165 -6.50 12.37 -7.30
N GLU A 166 -6.63 13.64 -6.89
CA GLU A 166 -5.78 14.74 -7.37
C GLU A 166 -4.31 14.59 -6.94
N GLN A 167 -4.06 13.88 -5.84
CA GLN A 167 -2.70 13.56 -5.36
C GLN A 167 -2.11 12.33 -6.06
N THR A 168 -2.82 11.75 -7.03
CA THR A 168 -2.34 10.61 -7.80
C THR A 168 -2.11 11.04 -9.24
N ASP A 169 -0.86 11.08 -9.68
CA ASP A 169 -0.51 11.27 -11.07
C ASP A 169 -0.85 10.00 -11.85
N VAL A 170 -2.07 9.94 -12.39
CA VAL A 170 -2.62 8.78 -13.09
C VAL A 170 -1.72 8.37 -14.26
N HIS A 171 -1.18 9.34 -15.00
CA HIS A 171 -0.33 9.05 -16.16
C HIS A 171 0.98 8.36 -15.75
N SER A 172 1.68 8.90 -14.76
CA SER A 172 2.92 8.30 -14.25
C SER A 172 2.68 6.98 -13.53
N PHE A 173 1.58 6.85 -12.77
CA PHE A 173 1.24 5.62 -12.08
C PHE A 173 0.82 4.50 -13.02
N ASN A 174 0.17 4.81 -14.14
CA ASN A 174 -0.23 3.80 -15.12
C ASN A 174 0.97 3.03 -15.73
N LEU A 175 2.13 3.68 -15.80
CA LEU A 175 3.37 3.04 -16.25
C LEU A 175 3.94 2.03 -15.24
N LEU A 176 3.42 2.02 -14.01
CA LEU A 176 3.85 1.12 -12.95
C LEU A 176 2.98 -0.15 -12.85
N GLU A 177 2.05 -0.34 -13.78
CA GLU A 177 1.22 -1.55 -13.80
C GLU A 177 2.11 -2.79 -13.92
N PRO A 178 2.03 -3.73 -12.95
CA PRO A 178 2.84 -4.93 -12.98
C PRO A 178 2.52 -5.81 -14.20
N GLN A 179 3.54 -6.22 -14.93
CA GLN A 179 3.38 -7.16 -16.04
C GLN A 179 3.34 -8.61 -15.55
N ALA A 180 3.95 -8.89 -14.40
CA ALA A 180 3.88 -10.17 -13.73
C ALA A 180 3.99 -9.98 -12.21
N ASP A 181 3.41 -10.90 -11.45
CA ASP A 181 3.53 -10.94 -9.99
C ASP A 181 3.49 -12.40 -9.50
N GLY A 182 4.66 -12.92 -9.11
CA GLY A 182 4.79 -14.29 -8.63
C GLY A 182 4.04 -14.58 -7.32
N PHE A 183 3.88 -13.58 -6.45
CA PHE A 183 3.13 -13.74 -5.20
C PHE A 183 1.62 -13.90 -5.42
N ARG A 184 1.10 -13.32 -6.50
CA ARG A 184 -0.32 -13.42 -6.90
C ARG A 184 -0.55 -14.41 -8.04
N ASN A 185 0.51 -15.08 -8.51
CA ASN A 185 0.48 -15.96 -9.67
C ASN A 185 -0.14 -15.29 -10.90
N TYR A 186 0.23 -14.04 -11.13
CA TYR A 186 -0.29 -13.22 -12.22
C TYR A 186 0.75 -13.04 -13.31
N ASN A 187 0.32 -13.20 -14.55
CA ASN A 187 1.09 -12.91 -15.74
C ASN A 187 0.17 -12.23 -16.76
N LYS A 188 0.45 -10.99 -17.11
CA LYS A 188 -0.35 -10.23 -18.09
C LYS A 188 -0.30 -10.85 -19.48
N ASP A 189 0.84 -11.42 -19.83
CA ASP A 189 1.01 -12.17 -21.08
C ASP A 189 0.74 -13.65 -20.81
N GLU A 190 -0.50 -14.08 -21.03
CA GLU A 190 -0.93 -15.47 -20.88
C GLU A 190 -0.25 -16.42 -21.87
N THR A 191 0.34 -15.91 -22.95
CA THR A 191 1.04 -16.72 -23.95
C THR A 191 2.52 -16.93 -23.58
N SER A 192 3.00 -16.28 -22.55
CA SER A 192 4.39 -16.38 -22.11
C SER A 192 4.69 -17.79 -21.59
N THR A 193 5.77 -18.39 -22.09
CA THR A 193 6.31 -19.67 -21.62
C THR A 193 7.03 -19.54 -20.29
N VAL A 194 7.34 -18.31 -19.85
CA VAL A 194 8.03 -18.01 -18.60
C VAL A 194 6.98 -17.79 -17.50
N SER A 195 7.13 -18.47 -16.38
CA SER A 195 6.21 -18.35 -15.24
C SER A 195 6.29 -16.97 -14.58
N ALA A 196 5.26 -16.61 -13.79
CA ALA A 196 5.23 -15.35 -13.06
C ALA A 196 6.36 -15.27 -12.02
N GLU A 197 6.73 -16.40 -11.40
CA GLU A 197 7.83 -16.52 -10.44
C GLU A 197 9.18 -16.32 -11.10
N GLU A 198 9.41 -16.93 -12.27
CA GLU A 198 10.65 -16.76 -13.03
C GLU A 198 10.84 -15.31 -13.46
N LYS A 199 9.78 -14.65 -13.94
CA LYS A 199 9.84 -13.21 -14.29
C LYS A 199 10.18 -12.34 -13.07
N LEU A 200 9.74 -12.71 -11.87
CA LEU A 200 10.09 -12.00 -10.66
C LEU A 200 11.59 -12.09 -10.34
N ILE A 201 12.18 -13.26 -10.54
CA ILE A 201 13.63 -13.49 -10.34
C ILE A 201 14.43 -12.67 -11.35
N ASP A 202 14.08 -12.71 -12.60
CA ASP A 202 14.78 -12.00 -13.67
C ASP A 202 14.74 -10.47 -13.48
N LEU A 203 13.61 -9.93 -13.08
CA LEU A 203 13.49 -8.50 -12.75
C LEU A 203 14.32 -8.10 -11.53
N SER A 204 14.46 -8.99 -10.55
CA SER A 204 15.28 -8.78 -9.36
C SER A 204 16.78 -8.71 -9.68
N LEU A 205 17.26 -9.45 -10.66
CA LEU A 205 18.67 -9.47 -11.05
C LEU A 205 19.11 -8.25 -11.89
N ILE A 206 18.17 -7.55 -12.52
CA ILE A 206 18.45 -6.33 -13.29
C ILE A 206 18.63 -5.11 -12.39
N HIS A 207 18.16 -5.15 -11.16
CA HIS A 207 18.18 -4.04 -10.21
C HIS A 207 19.22 -4.17 -9.08
N ILE A 208 20.07 -5.19 -9.13
CA ILE A 208 21.25 -5.33 -8.29
C ILE A 208 22.47 -4.87 -9.08
#